data_f53a2541291db5fd783d6fc0eaf76777
#
_entry.id   f53a2541291db5fd783d6fc0eaf76777
#
_cell.length_a   1.000
_cell.length_b   1.000
_cell.length_c   1.000
_cell.angle_alpha   90.00
_cell.angle_beta   90.00
_cell.angle_gamma   90.00
#
_symmetry.space_group_name_H-M   'P 1'
#
loop_
_entity.id
_entity.type
_entity.pdbx_description
1 polymer ?
#
loop_
_entity_poly.entity_id
_entity_poly.type
_entity_poly.pdbx_seq_one_letter_code
_entity_poly.pdbx_strand_id
1 'polypeptide(L)'
;MENLPKRLATSGVFKIRSKLGSISGGEVLDVATGSGDFIDTLMKTLKNYDCFVGVDISRKNLESPKKRFRNNPVKLIEMNAESLEFDDNSFDTVCMAYSLHHLERTDKVLAEMRRVLKPGGNIIIQEEFFDRNQNEAQKTNLLQHAWEAQIDSLLGEIHNTTLTKHKIEEIISNLQLETVEIIESTHPVECLFCERRFRCDDPKSEEQIDRSLKEIDDNLKRLKQITDPEARVRLRKMGEELKERNRNFGNAHPSVLLAIGRKALKNGV
;
A
#
# COMPACT_ATOMS: atom_id res chain seq x y z
N MET A 1 -14.49 -10.50 22.26
CA MET A 1 -13.28 -9.64 22.29
C MET A 1 -12.73 -9.51 23.71
N GLU A 2 -12.74 -10.59 24.45
CA GLU A 2 -12.23 -10.63 25.83
C GLU A 2 -10.77 -11.08 25.80
N ASN A 3 -9.93 -10.32 26.52
CA ASN A 3 -8.51 -10.58 26.79
C ASN A 3 -7.46 -10.20 25.72
N LEU A 4 -7.64 -9.11 24.96
CA LEU A 4 -6.48 -8.51 24.30
C LEU A 4 -5.54 -7.88 25.36
N PRO A 5 -4.24 -8.19 25.37
CA PRO A 5 -3.30 -7.52 26.27
C PRO A 5 -3.41 -6.00 26.10
N LYS A 6 -3.42 -5.24 27.19
CA LYS A 6 -3.53 -3.75 27.19
C LYS A 6 -2.54 -3.08 26.22
N ARG A 7 -1.40 -3.72 25.96
CA ARG A 7 -0.36 -3.25 25.03
C ARG A 7 -0.80 -3.30 23.55
N LEU A 8 -1.68 -4.22 23.17
CA LEU A 8 -2.22 -4.33 21.82
C LEU A 8 -3.38 -3.35 21.57
N ALA A 9 -4.18 -3.06 22.59
CA ALA A 9 -5.30 -2.13 22.49
C ALA A 9 -4.88 -0.67 22.18
N THR A 10 -3.61 -0.32 22.42
CA THR A 10 -3.05 1.02 22.12
C THR A 10 -2.18 1.03 20.85
N SER A 11 -1.98 -0.12 20.19
CA SER A 11 -1.17 -0.20 18.98
C SER A 11 -1.82 0.55 17.80
N GLY A 12 -0.99 1.11 16.91
CA GLY A 12 -1.47 1.77 15.69
C GLY A 12 -2.33 0.83 14.85
N VAL A 13 -1.95 -0.44 14.74
CA VAL A 13 -2.69 -1.48 14.01
C VAL A 13 -4.09 -1.69 14.59
N PHE A 14 -4.22 -1.77 15.92
CA PHE A 14 -5.52 -1.90 16.57
C PHE A 14 -6.41 -0.67 16.27
N LYS A 15 -5.85 0.53 16.34
CA LYS A 15 -6.57 1.78 16.01
C LYS A 15 -7.04 1.76 14.55
N ILE A 16 -6.19 1.35 13.62
CA ILE A 16 -6.53 1.22 12.19
C ILE A 16 -7.67 0.21 12.01
N ARG A 17 -7.55 -1.01 12.57
CA ARG A 17 -8.60 -2.03 12.48
C ARG A 17 -9.92 -1.57 13.11
N SER A 18 -9.86 -0.95 14.27
CA SER A 18 -11.04 -0.40 14.95
C SER A 18 -11.73 0.68 14.11
N LYS A 19 -10.94 1.55 13.50
CA LYS A 19 -11.46 2.61 12.63
C LYS A 19 -12.09 2.05 11.36
N LEU A 20 -11.42 1.17 10.65
CA LEU A 20 -11.97 0.49 9.47
C LEU A 20 -13.24 -0.28 9.82
N GLY A 21 -13.27 -0.97 10.98
CA GLY A 21 -14.45 -1.68 11.49
C GLY A 21 -15.65 -0.80 11.85
N SER A 22 -15.48 0.51 11.88
CA SER A 22 -16.58 1.46 12.07
C SER A 22 -17.20 1.96 10.75
N ILE A 23 -16.57 1.68 9.61
CA ILE A 23 -16.94 2.17 8.27
C ILE A 23 -17.87 1.18 7.60
N SER A 24 -19.04 1.66 7.16
CA SER A 24 -19.88 0.96 6.18
C SER A 24 -19.33 1.27 4.79
N GLY A 25 -18.79 0.28 4.11
CA GLY A 25 -18.08 0.45 2.83
C GLY A 25 -19.00 0.69 1.65
N GLY A 26 -20.18 0.04 1.61
CA GLY A 26 -21.08 0.08 0.45
C GLY A 26 -20.42 -0.48 -0.81
N GLU A 27 -20.54 0.20 -1.92
CA GLU A 27 -19.79 -0.07 -3.17
C GLU A 27 -18.38 0.51 -3.04
N VAL A 28 -17.36 -0.34 -2.99
CA VAL A 28 -15.97 0.03 -2.74
C VAL A 28 -15.15 -0.04 -4.02
N LEU A 29 -14.47 1.05 -4.38
CA LEU A 29 -13.46 1.09 -5.43
C LEU A 29 -12.06 1.06 -4.80
N ASP A 30 -11.25 0.10 -5.20
CA ASP A 30 -9.82 0.03 -4.86
C ASP A 30 -8.99 0.40 -6.09
N VAL A 31 -8.23 1.49 -5.99
CA VAL A 31 -7.44 2.06 -7.08
C VAL A 31 -5.99 1.62 -6.97
N ALA A 32 -5.41 1.18 -8.09
CA ALA A 32 -4.11 0.51 -8.16
C ALA A 32 -4.08 -0.74 -7.27
N THR A 33 -5.03 -1.63 -7.51
CA THR A 33 -5.32 -2.81 -6.69
C THR A 33 -4.15 -3.79 -6.58
N GLY A 34 -3.26 -3.85 -7.57
CA GLY A 34 -2.13 -4.77 -7.57
C GLY A 34 -2.54 -6.21 -7.32
N SER A 35 -1.95 -6.83 -6.30
CA SER A 35 -2.25 -8.20 -5.86
C SER A 35 -3.59 -8.36 -5.14
N GLY A 36 -4.33 -7.28 -4.88
CA GLY A 36 -5.62 -7.31 -4.17
C GLY A 36 -5.53 -7.49 -2.65
N ASP A 37 -4.37 -7.29 -2.06
CA ASP A 37 -4.18 -7.51 -0.62
C ASP A 37 -4.95 -6.48 0.22
N PHE A 38 -5.15 -5.27 -0.32
CA PHE A 38 -5.95 -4.27 0.39
C PHE A 38 -7.45 -4.60 0.34
N ILE A 39 -7.96 -5.09 -0.79
CA ILE A 39 -9.34 -5.61 -0.87
C ILE A 39 -9.54 -6.71 0.17
N ASP A 40 -8.63 -7.68 0.25
CA ASP A 40 -8.72 -8.78 1.24
C ASP A 40 -8.74 -8.25 2.68
N THR A 41 -7.93 -7.24 2.97
CA THR A 41 -7.91 -6.57 4.28
C THR A 41 -9.24 -5.86 4.57
N LEU A 42 -9.75 -5.08 3.62
CA LEU A 42 -11.00 -4.33 3.80
C LEU A 42 -12.20 -5.27 3.92
N MET A 43 -12.26 -6.37 3.17
CA MET A 43 -13.30 -7.40 3.31
C MET A 43 -13.35 -7.99 4.73
N LYS A 44 -12.20 -8.10 5.40
CA LYS A 44 -12.10 -8.65 6.77
C LYS A 44 -12.30 -7.61 7.87
N THR A 45 -12.16 -6.33 7.54
CA THR A 45 -12.08 -5.27 8.55
C THR A 45 -13.22 -4.26 8.49
N LEU A 46 -13.80 -3.96 7.34
CA LEU A 46 -14.94 -3.05 7.22
C LEU A 46 -16.16 -3.61 7.99
N LYS A 47 -16.99 -2.72 8.52
CA LYS A 47 -18.22 -3.09 9.20
C LYS A 47 -19.15 -3.92 8.31
N ASN A 48 -19.31 -3.49 7.08
CA ASN A 48 -20.01 -4.17 5.99
C ASN A 48 -19.57 -3.60 4.64
N TYR A 49 -19.94 -4.25 3.57
CA TYR A 49 -19.76 -3.78 2.19
C TYR A 49 -20.76 -4.53 1.27
N ASP A 50 -21.05 -3.97 0.12
CA ASP A 50 -21.90 -4.60 -0.89
C ASP A 50 -21.04 -5.35 -1.91
N CYS A 51 -20.09 -4.65 -2.52
CA CYS A 51 -19.13 -5.24 -3.46
C CYS A 51 -17.83 -4.42 -3.52
N PHE A 52 -16.83 -5.01 -4.17
CA PHE A 52 -15.56 -4.34 -4.50
C PHE A 52 -15.37 -4.28 -6.01
N VAL A 53 -14.86 -3.17 -6.47
CA VAL A 53 -14.27 -3.02 -7.79
C VAL A 53 -12.79 -2.68 -7.60
N GLY A 54 -11.89 -3.50 -8.14
CA GLY A 54 -10.46 -3.22 -8.13
C GLY A 54 -9.99 -2.84 -9.52
N VAL A 55 -9.22 -1.76 -9.66
CA VAL A 55 -8.65 -1.32 -10.92
C VAL A 55 -7.12 -1.27 -10.84
N ASP A 56 -6.45 -1.73 -11.90
CA ASP A 56 -5.00 -1.67 -12.04
C ASP A 56 -4.64 -1.52 -13.53
N ILE A 57 -3.61 -0.77 -13.84
CA ILE A 57 -3.14 -0.59 -15.22
C ILE A 57 -2.49 -1.87 -15.78
N SER A 58 -1.99 -2.72 -14.90
CA SER A 58 -1.32 -3.96 -15.24
C SER A 58 -2.28 -5.15 -15.17
N ARG A 59 -2.66 -5.67 -16.32
CA ARG A 59 -3.43 -6.93 -16.42
C ARG A 59 -2.75 -8.08 -15.67
N LYS A 60 -1.42 -8.12 -15.70
CA LYS A 60 -0.62 -9.16 -15.03
C LYS A 60 -0.84 -9.14 -13.52
N ASN A 61 -0.89 -7.95 -12.91
CA ASN A 61 -1.15 -7.78 -11.48
C ASN A 61 -2.50 -8.36 -11.07
N LEU A 62 -3.50 -8.26 -11.95
CA LEU A 62 -4.86 -8.74 -11.70
C LEU A 62 -5.06 -10.26 -11.86
N GLU A 63 -4.10 -11.01 -12.36
CA GLU A 63 -4.27 -12.47 -12.58
C GLU A 63 -4.39 -13.25 -11.27
N SER A 64 -3.58 -12.93 -10.29
CA SER A 64 -3.61 -13.58 -8.97
C SER A 64 -4.88 -13.26 -8.19
N PRO A 65 -5.25 -11.98 -8.02
CA PRO A 65 -6.48 -11.63 -7.31
C PRO A 65 -7.75 -12.13 -8.03
N LYS A 66 -7.79 -12.21 -9.35
CA LYS A 66 -8.93 -12.83 -10.08
C LYS A 66 -9.18 -14.27 -9.64
N LYS A 67 -8.12 -15.04 -9.40
CA LYS A 67 -8.24 -16.41 -8.90
C LYS A 67 -8.66 -16.43 -7.42
N ARG A 68 -8.08 -15.55 -6.60
CA ARG A 68 -8.36 -15.43 -5.15
C ARG A 68 -9.81 -15.07 -4.89
N PHE A 69 -10.34 -14.08 -5.59
CA PHE A 69 -11.67 -13.51 -5.34
C PHE A 69 -12.79 -14.10 -6.20
N ARG A 70 -12.55 -15.19 -6.89
CA ARG A 70 -13.51 -15.79 -7.84
C ARG A 70 -14.91 -16.07 -7.25
N ASN A 71 -15.01 -16.31 -5.93
CA ASN A 71 -16.25 -16.58 -5.21
C ASN A 71 -16.69 -15.42 -4.31
N ASN A 72 -16.07 -14.24 -4.45
CA ASN A 72 -16.37 -13.06 -3.66
C ASN A 72 -17.04 -11.98 -4.55
N PRO A 73 -17.76 -11.04 -3.98
CA PRO A 73 -18.35 -9.91 -4.72
C PRO A 73 -17.27 -8.89 -5.11
N VAL A 74 -16.27 -9.34 -5.88
CA VAL A 74 -15.11 -8.53 -6.32
C VAL A 74 -15.01 -8.57 -7.84
N LYS A 75 -15.06 -7.42 -8.48
CA LYS A 75 -14.80 -7.24 -9.91
C LYS A 75 -13.43 -6.61 -10.10
N LEU A 76 -12.59 -7.16 -10.99
CA LEU A 76 -11.25 -6.66 -11.27
C LEU A 76 -11.16 -6.24 -12.73
N ILE A 77 -10.73 -5.00 -12.97
CA ILE A 77 -10.74 -4.35 -14.28
C ILE A 77 -9.35 -3.77 -14.55
N GLU A 78 -8.82 -4.04 -15.75
CA GLU A 78 -7.64 -3.35 -16.26
C GLU A 78 -8.05 -1.93 -16.66
N MET A 79 -7.49 -0.92 -16.00
CA MET A 79 -7.91 0.48 -16.18
C MET A 79 -6.81 1.44 -15.73
N ASN A 80 -6.66 2.57 -16.42
CA ASN A 80 -5.77 3.64 -15.99
C ASN A 80 -6.45 4.50 -14.93
N ALA A 81 -5.85 4.61 -13.75
CA ALA A 81 -6.36 5.41 -12.65
C ALA A 81 -6.40 6.92 -12.91
N GLU A 82 -5.65 7.41 -13.91
CA GLU A 82 -5.70 8.82 -14.35
C GLU A 82 -6.97 9.18 -15.14
N SER A 83 -7.76 8.19 -15.56
CA SER A 83 -9.01 8.34 -16.32
C SER A 83 -9.92 7.15 -16.03
N LEU A 84 -10.64 7.22 -14.93
CA LEU A 84 -11.55 6.16 -14.51
C LEU A 84 -12.84 6.17 -15.35
N GLU A 85 -13.14 5.04 -15.97
CA GLU A 85 -14.34 4.86 -16.80
C GLU A 85 -15.60 4.56 -15.96
N PHE A 86 -15.79 5.35 -14.90
CA PHE A 86 -16.98 5.32 -14.04
C PHE A 86 -17.64 6.68 -14.00
N ASP A 87 -18.95 6.69 -13.80
CA ASP A 87 -19.71 7.92 -13.62
C ASP A 87 -19.29 8.67 -12.36
N ASP A 88 -19.55 9.97 -12.32
CA ASP A 88 -19.39 10.78 -11.11
C ASP A 88 -20.25 10.23 -9.98
N ASN A 89 -19.68 10.19 -8.77
CA ASN A 89 -20.40 9.79 -7.56
C ASN A 89 -20.97 8.35 -7.63
N SER A 90 -20.18 7.40 -8.14
CA SER A 90 -20.56 5.99 -8.30
C SER A 90 -20.34 5.16 -7.03
N PHE A 91 -19.29 5.48 -6.25
CA PHE A 91 -18.84 4.64 -5.13
C PHE A 91 -19.07 5.28 -3.76
N ASP A 92 -19.44 4.46 -2.78
CA ASP A 92 -19.60 4.87 -1.38
C ASP A 92 -18.25 5.02 -0.67
N THR A 93 -17.28 4.20 -1.08
CA THR A 93 -15.91 4.25 -0.58
C THR A 93 -14.93 4.12 -1.75
N VAL A 94 -13.91 4.96 -1.77
CA VAL A 94 -12.78 4.86 -2.71
C VAL A 94 -11.50 4.73 -1.92
N CYS A 95 -10.67 3.77 -2.26
CA CYS A 95 -9.45 3.50 -1.50
C CYS A 95 -8.23 3.27 -2.39
N MET A 96 -7.05 3.38 -1.79
CA MET A 96 -5.76 3.09 -2.39
C MET A 96 -4.78 2.71 -1.29
N ALA A 97 -3.92 1.71 -1.53
CA ALA A 97 -2.87 1.34 -0.59
C ALA A 97 -1.53 1.12 -1.29
N TYR A 98 -0.45 1.64 -0.70
CA TYR A 98 0.92 1.44 -1.14
C TYR A 98 1.16 1.73 -2.62
N SER A 99 0.54 2.78 -3.13
CA SER A 99 0.56 3.08 -4.56
C SER A 99 0.89 4.54 -4.89
N LEU A 100 0.88 5.46 -3.91
CA LEU A 100 1.16 6.88 -4.18
C LEU A 100 2.54 7.08 -4.82
N HIS A 101 3.52 6.30 -4.42
CA HIS A 101 4.89 6.38 -4.95
C HIS A 101 5.07 5.69 -6.32
N HIS A 102 4.06 4.97 -6.81
CA HIS A 102 4.03 4.40 -8.17
C HIS A 102 3.30 5.29 -9.18
N LEU A 103 2.68 6.39 -8.75
CA LEU A 103 1.91 7.25 -9.63
C LEU A 103 2.80 8.28 -10.34
N GLU A 104 2.61 8.42 -11.66
CA GLU A 104 3.22 9.50 -12.44
C GLU A 104 2.50 10.82 -12.20
N ARG A 105 1.18 10.79 -12.25
CA ARG A 105 0.30 11.94 -12.12
C ARG A 105 -0.63 11.79 -10.91
N THR A 106 -0.05 11.87 -9.72
CA THR A 106 -0.78 11.72 -8.45
C THR A 106 -1.99 12.68 -8.37
N ASP A 107 -1.83 13.91 -8.87
CA ASP A 107 -2.89 14.93 -8.92
C ASP A 107 -4.12 14.46 -9.70
N LYS A 108 -3.92 13.85 -10.87
CA LYS A 108 -5.01 13.34 -11.71
C LYS A 108 -5.70 12.14 -11.06
N VAL A 109 -4.92 11.18 -10.56
CA VAL A 109 -5.49 9.99 -9.92
C VAL A 109 -6.34 10.37 -8.72
N LEU A 110 -5.88 11.28 -7.89
CA LEU A 110 -6.63 11.75 -6.73
C LEU A 110 -7.89 12.54 -7.13
N ALA A 111 -7.82 13.32 -8.23
CA ALA A 111 -8.99 14.01 -8.77
C ALA A 111 -10.06 13.00 -9.26
N GLU A 112 -9.65 11.93 -9.95
CA GLU A 112 -10.54 10.87 -10.39
C GLU A 112 -11.15 10.09 -9.21
N MET A 113 -10.32 9.72 -8.22
CA MET A 113 -10.81 9.10 -6.98
C MET A 113 -11.89 9.96 -6.31
N ARG A 114 -11.65 11.28 -6.24
CA ARG A 114 -12.63 12.20 -5.66
C ARG A 114 -13.87 12.37 -6.56
N ARG A 115 -13.72 12.36 -7.89
CA ARG A 115 -14.83 12.48 -8.84
C ARG A 115 -15.83 11.35 -8.69
N VAL A 116 -15.33 10.11 -8.70
CA VAL A 116 -16.16 8.91 -8.62
C VAL A 116 -16.70 8.63 -7.22
N LEU A 117 -16.17 9.26 -6.19
CA LEU A 117 -16.67 9.14 -4.80
C LEU A 117 -17.97 9.92 -4.63
N LYS A 118 -19.01 9.29 -4.06
CA LYS A 118 -20.29 9.93 -3.70
C LYS A 118 -20.10 11.05 -2.67
N PRO A 119 -20.91 12.12 -2.68
CA PRO A 119 -20.96 13.07 -1.56
C PRO A 119 -21.25 12.34 -0.24
N GLY A 120 -20.49 12.66 0.82
CA GLY A 120 -20.54 11.96 2.09
C GLY A 120 -19.84 10.61 2.12
N GLY A 121 -19.33 10.14 1.00
CA GLY A 121 -18.56 8.89 0.88
C GLY A 121 -17.19 8.97 1.54
N ASN A 122 -16.57 7.82 1.77
CA ASN A 122 -15.27 7.72 2.42
C ASN A 122 -14.14 7.58 1.41
N ILE A 123 -13.03 8.26 1.63
CA ILE A 123 -11.75 8.00 0.97
C ILE A 123 -10.82 7.38 2.00
N ILE A 124 -10.12 6.30 1.60
CA ILE A 124 -9.18 5.59 2.47
C ILE A 124 -7.86 5.47 1.71
N ILE A 125 -6.80 6.09 2.24
CA ILE A 125 -5.46 5.99 1.68
C ILE A 125 -4.54 5.40 2.74
N GLN A 126 -3.85 4.33 2.39
CA GLN A 126 -2.81 3.76 3.23
C GLN A 126 -1.48 3.82 2.49
N GLU A 127 -0.45 4.34 3.16
CA GLU A 127 0.87 4.45 2.57
C GLU A 127 1.97 4.23 3.61
N GLU A 128 3.10 3.72 3.19
CA GLU A 128 4.29 3.63 4.00
C GLU A 128 5.10 4.93 3.92
N PHE A 129 5.87 5.20 4.98
CA PHE A 129 6.77 6.34 5.01
C PHE A 129 8.14 5.95 5.58
N PHE A 130 9.19 6.64 5.12
CA PHE A 130 10.57 6.28 5.48
C PHE A 130 11.15 7.10 6.63
N ASP A 131 10.63 8.29 6.88
CA ASP A 131 11.09 9.17 7.92
C ASP A 131 10.48 8.79 9.28
N ARG A 132 11.24 9.01 10.36
CA ARG A 132 10.90 8.72 11.77
C ARG A 132 10.94 7.22 12.14
N ASN A 133 11.31 6.98 13.36
CA ASN A 133 11.20 5.78 14.22
C ASN A 133 11.20 4.39 13.55
N GLN A 134 11.93 4.21 12.46
CA GLN A 134 12.12 2.90 11.84
C GLN A 134 13.21 2.13 12.60
N ASN A 135 12.93 0.88 12.96
CA ASN A 135 13.96 -0.03 13.47
C ASN A 135 14.87 -0.54 12.33
N GLU A 136 15.93 -1.28 12.65
CA GLU A 136 16.89 -1.73 11.63
C GLU A 136 16.29 -2.68 10.59
N ALA A 137 15.36 -3.55 10.97
CA ALA A 137 14.65 -4.43 10.03
C ALA A 137 13.74 -3.65 9.08
N GLN A 138 13.07 -2.60 9.57
CA GLN A 138 12.26 -1.69 8.76
C GLN A 138 13.13 -0.87 7.80
N LYS A 139 14.27 -0.37 8.29
CA LYS A 139 15.26 0.31 7.43
C LYS A 139 15.82 -0.61 6.35
N THR A 140 15.96 -1.91 6.64
CA THR A 140 16.38 -2.89 5.62
C THR A 140 15.35 -2.96 4.50
N ASN A 141 14.06 -3.02 4.82
CA ASN A 141 12.99 -3.02 3.83
C ASN A 141 13.01 -1.74 2.97
N LEU A 142 13.08 -0.58 3.62
CA LEU A 142 13.12 0.72 2.91
C LEU A 142 14.32 0.85 1.97
N LEU A 143 15.50 0.37 2.39
CA LEU A 143 16.70 0.36 1.54
C LEU A 143 16.56 -0.61 0.37
N GLN A 144 15.95 -1.77 0.59
CA GLN A 144 15.66 -2.73 -0.47
C GLN A 144 14.68 -2.12 -1.48
N HIS A 145 13.58 -1.54 -1.02
CA HIS A 145 12.61 -0.87 -1.87
C HIS A 145 13.23 0.28 -2.69
N ALA A 146 14.05 1.13 -2.06
CA ALA A 146 14.75 2.21 -2.77
C ALA A 146 15.76 1.69 -3.81
N TRP A 147 16.35 0.52 -3.59
CA TRP A 147 17.22 -0.14 -4.55
C TRP A 147 16.41 -0.75 -5.72
N GLU A 148 15.27 -1.36 -5.44
CA GLU A 148 14.34 -1.88 -6.45
C GLU A 148 13.79 -0.76 -7.34
N ALA A 149 13.41 0.36 -6.74
CA ALA A 149 12.94 1.54 -7.47
C ALA A 149 14.00 2.08 -8.46
N GLN A 150 15.29 2.04 -8.11
CA GLN A 150 16.36 2.42 -9.03
C GLN A 150 16.47 1.43 -10.22
N ILE A 151 16.30 0.12 -9.97
CA ILE A 151 16.31 -0.90 -11.04
C ILE A 151 15.13 -0.67 -11.98
N ASP A 152 13.94 -0.52 -11.44
CA ASP A 152 12.70 -0.32 -12.18
C ASP A 152 12.79 0.94 -13.05
N SER A 153 13.23 2.04 -12.48
CA SER A 153 13.43 3.30 -13.20
C SER A 153 14.41 3.17 -14.39
N LEU A 154 15.51 2.43 -14.21
CA LEU A 154 16.46 2.17 -15.29
C LEU A 154 15.93 1.21 -16.35
N LEU A 155 14.92 0.43 -16.05
CA LEU A 155 14.17 -0.43 -16.96
C LEU A 155 12.96 0.25 -17.60
N GLY A 156 12.70 1.54 -17.26
CA GLY A 156 11.62 2.34 -17.82
C GLY A 156 10.27 2.16 -17.10
N GLU A 157 10.28 1.58 -15.90
CA GLU A 157 9.10 1.45 -15.05
C GLU A 157 9.00 2.66 -14.10
N ILE A 158 7.79 3.14 -13.82
CA ILE A 158 7.57 4.23 -12.86
C ILE A 158 7.53 3.61 -11.46
N HIS A 159 8.58 3.85 -10.71
CA HIS A 159 8.70 3.42 -9.34
C HIS A 159 9.57 4.44 -8.57
N ASN A 160 8.92 5.31 -7.82
CA ASN A 160 9.60 6.27 -6.98
C ASN A 160 9.94 5.63 -5.63
N THR A 161 10.84 6.25 -4.89
CA THR A 161 11.13 5.83 -3.51
C THR A 161 9.95 6.15 -2.59
N THR A 162 9.85 5.42 -1.49
CA THR A 162 8.89 5.68 -0.40
C THR A 162 8.88 7.16 -0.02
N LEU A 163 7.71 7.71 0.23
CA LEU A 163 7.49 9.12 0.55
C LEU A 163 7.82 9.44 2.01
N THR A 164 8.05 10.72 2.32
CA THR A 164 8.03 11.20 3.70
C THR A 164 6.60 11.26 4.22
N LYS A 165 6.41 11.09 5.53
CA LYS A 165 5.11 11.28 6.15
C LYS A 165 4.49 12.64 5.80
N HIS A 166 5.28 13.72 5.89
CA HIS A 166 4.83 15.06 5.56
C HIS A 166 4.33 15.17 4.11
N LYS A 167 5.04 14.54 3.16
CA LYS A 167 4.60 14.53 1.75
C LYS A 167 3.27 13.81 1.55
N ILE A 168 3.05 12.70 2.26
CA ILE A 168 1.78 11.98 2.22
C ILE A 168 0.66 12.88 2.81
N GLU A 169 0.91 13.53 3.94
CA GLU A 169 -0.05 14.45 4.56
C GLU A 169 -0.39 15.64 3.64
N GLU A 170 0.60 16.20 2.95
CA GLU A 170 0.40 17.24 1.93
C GLU A 170 -0.50 16.74 0.79
N ILE A 171 -0.22 15.56 0.24
CA ILE A 171 -1.02 14.93 -0.81
C ILE A 171 -2.47 14.76 -0.35
N ILE A 172 -2.69 14.26 0.86
CA ILE A 172 -4.02 14.05 1.43
C ILE A 172 -4.76 15.38 1.63
N SER A 173 -4.05 16.42 2.08
CA SER A 173 -4.65 17.75 2.29
C SER A 173 -5.20 18.35 0.98
N ASN A 174 -4.56 18.07 -0.15
CA ASN A 174 -4.99 18.54 -1.46
C ASN A 174 -6.29 17.89 -1.96
N LEU A 175 -6.74 16.80 -1.32
CA LEU A 175 -8.05 16.18 -1.61
C LEU A 175 -9.25 17.03 -1.17
N GLN A 176 -9.04 18.08 -0.37
CA GLN A 176 -10.10 18.98 0.11
C GLN A 176 -11.30 18.22 0.68
N LEU A 177 -11.02 17.30 1.60
CA LEU A 177 -12.04 16.52 2.29
C LEU A 177 -12.61 17.31 3.47
N GLU A 178 -13.86 17.06 3.81
CA GLU A 178 -14.55 17.73 4.95
C GLU A 178 -13.93 17.33 6.28
N THR A 179 -13.59 16.06 6.41
CA THR A 179 -12.92 15.51 7.60
C THR A 179 -11.77 14.62 7.16
N VAL A 180 -10.67 14.70 7.88
CA VAL A 180 -9.53 13.79 7.69
C VAL A 180 -9.05 13.31 9.04
N GLU A 181 -8.98 12.01 9.21
CA GLU A 181 -8.36 11.35 10.36
C GLU A 181 -7.13 10.60 9.88
N ILE A 182 -5.98 10.82 10.51
CA ILE A 182 -4.72 10.17 10.20
C ILE A 182 -4.32 9.31 11.37
N ILE A 183 -4.07 8.03 11.10
CA ILE A 183 -3.64 7.04 12.10
C ILE A 183 -2.30 6.47 11.65
N GLU A 184 -1.31 6.53 12.54
CA GLU A 184 0.01 5.95 12.30
C GLU A 184 0.15 4.61 12.99
N SER A 185 0.86 3.68 12.34
CA SER A 185 1.36 2.47 12.95
C SER A 185 2.86 2.36 12.72
N THR A 186 3.61 2.47 13.80
CA THR A 186 5.08 2.40 13.80
C THR A 186 5.61 1.09 14.38
N HIS A 187 4.72 0.18 14.78
CA HIS A 187 5.12 -1.06 15.43
C HIS A 187 5.01 -2.27 14.50
N PRO A 188 6.08 -3.09 14.42
CA PRO A 188 6.11 -4.30 13.59
C PRO A 188 5.31 -5.48 14.17
N VAL A 189 4.72 -5.35 15.36
CA VAL A 189 4.17 -6.49 16.13
C VAL A 189 2.91 -7.07 15.51
N GLU A 190 2.16 -6.30 14.74
CA GLU A 190 1.03 -6.78 13.95
C GLU A 190 0.93 -5.96 12.66
N CYS A 191 1.02 -6.61 11.53
CA CYS A 191 0.77 -6.00 10.25
C CYS A 191 -0.69 -6.23 9.86
N LEU A 192 -1.38 -5.20 9.36
CA LEU A 192 -2.74 -5.33 8.83
C LEU A 192 -2.83 -6.35 7.69
N PHE A 193 -1.76 -6.46 6.93
CA PHE A 193 -1.66 -7.24 5.69
C PHE A 193 -1.00 -8.59 5.89
N CYS A 194 -0.35 -8.80 7.03
CA CYS A 194 0.51 -9.95 7.25
C CYS A 194 -0.17 -11.01 8.09
N GLU A 195 -1.34 -11.47 7.74
CA GLU A 195 -1.78 -12.77 8.26
C GLU A 195 -0.78 -13.87 7.83
N ARG A 196 0.50 -13.76 8.24
CA ARG A 196 1.66 -14.65 8.01
C ARG A 196 2.53 -14.39 6.79
N ARG A 197 2.29 -13.35 5.98
CA ARG A 197 3.09 -13.11 4.76
C ARG A 197 4.46 -12.48 5.05
N PHE A 198 4.53 -11.63 6.08
CA PHE A 198 5.77 -11.09 6.64
C PHE A 198 5.72 -11.31 8.15
N ARG A 199 6.62 -12.11 8.67
CA ARG A 199 6.78 -12.29 10.11
C ARG A 199 7.35 -11.01 10.73
N CYS A 200 6.56 -9.92 10.71
CA CYS A 200 6.98 -8.63 11.28
C CYS A 200 7.24 -8.71 12.79
N ASP A 201 6.62 -9.69 13.45
CA ASP A 201 6.88 -10.09 14.83
C ASP A 201 8.24 -10.79 15.00
N ASP A 202 8.74 -11.45 13.94
CA ASP A 202 10.04 -12.10 13.89
C ASP A 202 10.74 -11.82 12.54
N PRO A 203 11.26 -10.61 12.35
CA PRO A 203 11.89 -10.19 11.10
C PRO A 203 13.17 -10.95 10.77
N LYS A 204 13.71 -11.73 11.72
CA LYS A 204 14.88 -12.58 11.57
C LYS A 204 14.55 -14.07 11.43
N SER A 205 13.27 -14.44 11.30
CA SER A 205 12.93 -15.83 11.01
C SER A 205 13.58 -16.29 9.71
N GLU A 206 13.98 -17.53 9.63
CA GLU A 206 14.60 -18.13 8.46
C GLU A 206 13.71 -17.93 7.22
N GLU A 207 12.41 -18.17 7.36
CA GLU A 207 11.42 -17.96 6.29
C GLU A 207 11.42 -16.51 5.76
N GLN A 208 11.50 -15.52 6.65
CA GLN A 208 11.49 -14.11 6.26
C GLN A 208 12.81 -13.70 5.58
N ILE A 209 13.94 -14.16 6.11
CA ILE A 209 15.25 -13.93 5.51
C ILE A 209 15.32 -14.57 4.13
N ASP A 210 14.96 -15.84 3.98
CA ASP A 210 14.99 -16.57 2.71
C ASP A 210 14.13 -15.90 1.64
N ARG A 211 12.94 -15.43 2.01
CA ARG A 211 12.06 -14.68 1.11
C ARG A 211 12.74 -13.41 0.63
N SER A 212 13.25 -12.60 1.53
CA SER A 212 13.90 -11.33 1.20
C SER A 212 15.15 -11.53 0.36
N LEU A 213 15.97 -12.55 0.67
CA LEU A 213 17.14 -12.90 -0.13
C LEU A 213 16.75 -13.34 -1.55
N LYS A 214 15.67 -14.11 -1.68
CA LYS A 214 15.15 -14.53 -2.99
C LYS A 214 14.69 -13.33 -3.82
N GLU A 215 13.98 -12.38 -3.22
CA GLU A 215 13.55 -11.14 -3.90
C GLU A 215 14.75 -10.33 -4.39
N ILE A 216 15.79 -10.19 -3.56
CA ILE A 216 17.05 -9.54 -3.95
C ILE A 216 17.72 -10.30 -5.11
N ASP A 217 17.80 -11.64 -5.05
CA ASP A 217 18.39 -12.45 -6.11
C ASP A 217 17.63 -12.32 -7.43
N ASP A 218 16.31 -12.26 -7.39
CA ASP A 218 15.49 -12.09 -8.58
C ASP A 218 15.71 -10.70 -9.20
N ASN A 219 15.84 -9.65 -8.41
CA ASN A 219 16.20 -8.32 -8.89
C ASN A 219 17.65 -8.25 -9.40
N LEU A 220 18.60 -8.93 -8.78
CA LEU A 220 19.98 -9.04 -9.30
C LEU A 220 20.04 -9.68 -10.70
N LYS A 221 19.13 -10.61 -11.01
CA LYS A 221 19.02 -11.19 -12.38
C LYS A 221 18.52 -10.15 -13.38
N ARG A 222 17.63 -9.24 -12.97
CA ARG A 222 17.09 -8.17 -13.82
C ARG A 222 18.16 -7.15 -14.24
N LEU A 223 19.24 -7.00 -13.47
CA LEU A 223 20.35 -6.10 -13.81
C LEU A 223 20.97 -6.38 -15.18
N LYS A 224 20.83 -7.59 -15.72
CA LYS A 224 21.30 -7.94 -17.08
C LYS A 224 20.62 -7.12 -18.18
N GLN A 225 19.43 -6.59 -17.92
CA GLN A 225 18.63 -5.81 -18.87
C GLN A 225 19.01 -4.33 -18.87
N ILE A 226 19.71 -3.85 -17.82
CA ILE A 226 20.18 -2.46 -17.73
C ILE A 226 21.35 -2.28 -18.69
N THR A 227 21.28 -1.28 -19.54
CA THR A 227 22.31 -1.00 -20.57
C THR A 227 23.55 -0.33 -19.99
N ASP A 228 23.41 0.51 -18.95
CA ASP A 228 24.50 1.21 -18.28
C ASP A 228 25.38 0.24 -17.43
N PRO A 229 26.66 0.04 -17.80
CA PRO A 229 27.53 -0.89 -17.07
C PRO A 229 27.92 -0.38 -15.69
N GLU A 230 28.04 0.94 -15.47
CA GLU A 230 28.40 1.51 -14.18
C GLU A 230 27.23 1.36 -13.20
N ALA A 231 26.02 1.63 -13.65
CA ALA A 231 24.80 1.40 -12.87
C ALA A 231 24.66 -0.09 -12.48
N ARG A 232 24.93 -1.01 -13.41
CA ARG A 232 24.89 -2.45 -13.11
C ARG A 232 25.86 -2.86 -12.01
N VAL A 233 27.10 -2.35 -12.05
CA VAL A 233 28.12 -2.65 -11.04
C VAL A 233 27.71 -2.09 -9.68
N ARG A 234 27.28 -0.83 -9.65
CA ARG A 234 26.82 -0.15 -8.43
C ARG A 234 25.64 -0.89 -7.81
N LEU A 235 24.59 -1.17 -8.60
CA LEU A 235 23.37 -1.83 -8.09
C LEU A 235 23.63 -3.26 -7.65
N ARG A 236 24.56 -3.98 -8.31
CA ARG A 236 24.99 -5.31 -7.86
C ARG A 236 25.62 -5.25 -6.47
N LYS A 237 26.53 -4.29 -6.26
CA LYS A 237 27.17 -4.10 -4.96
C LYS A 237 26.14 -3.80 -3.88
N MET A 238 25.20 -2.89 -4.15
CA MET A 238 24.11 -2.57 -3.22
C MET A 238 23.25 -3.80 -2.90
N GLY A 239 22.93 -4.64 -3.89
CA GLY A 239 22.17 -5.88 -3.67
C GLY A 239 22.90 -6.86 -2.75
N GLU A 240 24.22 -7.03 -2.89
CA GLU A 240 25.00 -7.90 -1.99
C GLU A 240 25.06 -7.31 -0.57
N GLU A 241 25.23 -6.00 -0.42
CA GLU A 241 25.17 -5.33 0.88
C GLU A 241 23.78 -5.48 1.54
N LEU A 242 22.70 -5.43 0.75
CA LEU A 242 21.34 -5.69 1.23
C LEU A 242 21.14 -7.12 1.72
N LYS A 243 21.72 -8.13 1.06
CA LYS A 243 21.69 -9.52 1.54
C LYS A 243 22.35 -9.65 2.90
N GLU A 244 23.53 -9.05 3.08
CA GLU A 244 24.22 -9.05 4.36
C GLU A 244 23.39 -8.35 5.45
N ARG A 245 22.80 -7.19 5.10
CA ARG A 245 21.96 -6.45 6.01
C ARG A 245 20.72 -7.25 6.43
N ASN A 246 20.08 -7.97 5.49
CA ASN A 246 18.96 -8.87 5.78
C ASN A 246 19.33 -9.96 6.79
N ARG A 247 20.48 -10.60 6.62
CA ARG A 247 20.96 -11.61 7.59
C ARG A 247 21.22 -11.03 8.99
N ASN A 248 21.72 -9.80 9.05
CA ASN A 248 22.09 -9.15 10.30
C ASN A 248 20.90 -8.58 11.06
N PHE A 249 19.95 -7.95 10.36
CA PHE A 249 18.87 -7.17 10.96
C PHE A 249 17.47 -7.72 10.65
N GLY A 250 17.36 -8.62 9.69
CA GLY A 250 16.06 -9.07 9.15
C GLY A 250 15.40 -8.04 8.24
N ASN A 251 14.16 -8.33 7.86
CA ASN A 251 13.33 -7.47 7.03
C ASN A 251 11.91 -7.38 7.63
N ALA A 252 11.41 -6.16 7.83
CA ALA A 252 10.08 -5.91 8.36
C ALA A 252 9.42 -4.76 7.61
N HIS A 253 8.10 -4.77 7.58
CA HIS A 253 7.32 -3.72 6.95
C HIS A 253 7.61 -2.36 7.60
N PRO A 254 7.77 -1.27 6.82
CA PRO A 254 7.95 0.08 7.34
C PRO A 254 6.76 0.57 8.15
N SER A 255 6.93 1.72 8.78
CA SER A 255 5.83 2.43 9.39
C SER A 255 4.81 2.85 8.34
N VAL A 256 3.53 2.78 8.69
CA VAL A 256 2.42 3.09 7.78
C VAL A 256 1.54 4.21 8.35
N LEU A 257 0.97 4.96 7.44
CA LEU A 257 -0.05 5.97 7.70
C LEU A 257 -1.34 5.52 7.01
N LEU A 258 -2.43 5.51 7.77
CA LEU A 258 -3.79 5.39 7.22
C LEU A 258 -4.48 6.74 7.34
N ALA A 259 -4.92 7.30 6.23
CA ALA A 259 -5.78 8.46 6.18
C ALA A 259 -7.20 8.03 5.79
N ILE A 260 -8.17 8.50 6.54
CA ILE A 260 -9.58 8.33 6.25
C ILE A 260 -10.23 9.71 6.23
N GLY A 261 -10.86 10.04 5.11
CA GLY A 261 -11.56 11.32 4.96
C GLY A 261 -12.95 11.14 4.36
N ARG A 262 -13.76 12.18 4.43
CA ARG A 262 -15.10 12.20 3.84
C ARG A 262 -15.22 13.32 2.81
N LYS A 263 -15.80 13.00 1.67
CA LYS A 263 -16.19 14.01 0.67
C LYS A 263 -17.36 14.81 1.24
N ALA A 264 -17.27 16.15 1.15
CA ALA A 264 -18.34 17.03 1.59
C ALA A 264 -19.69 16.64 0.95
N LEU A 265 -20.75 16.75 1.70
CA LEU A 265 -22.10 16.67 1.14
C LEU A 265 -22.29 17.85 0.16
N LYS A 266 -22.96 17.61 -0.97
CA LYS A 266 -23.42 18.75 -1.78
C LYS A 266 -24.39 19.53 -0.92
N ASN A 267 -24.04 20.78 -0.55
CA ASN A 267 -25.01 21.68 0.05
C ASN A 267 -26.20 21.75 -0.88
N GLY A 268 -27.35 21.32 -0.39
CA GLY A 268 -28.59 21.47 -1.14
C GLY A 268 -28.79 22.94 -1.49
N VAL A 269 -28.90 23.21 -2.76
CA VAL A 269 -29.38 24.51 -3.29
C VAL A 269 -30.87 24.61 -2.98
#